data_9f74ab1a629a0d6fb6ec95c614342d41
#
_entry.id   9f74ab1a629a0d6fb6ec95c614342d41
#
_cell.length_a   1.000
_cell.length_b   1.000
_cell.length_c   1.000
_cell.angle_alpha   90.00
_cell.angle_beta   90.00
_cell.angle_gamma   90.00
#
_symmetry.space_group_name_H-M   'P 1'
#
loop_
_entity.id
_entity.type
_entity.pdbx_description
1 polymer ?
#
loop_
_entity_poly.entity_id
_entity_poly.type
_entity_poly.pdbx_seq_one_letter_code
_entity_poly.pdbx_strand_id
1 'polypeptide(L)'
;SGCWPYIKQRPYDIIANPDDTPKAVFISGYVTAPLAAEMDYVLKGKEMFLQAAISAFGKLTPGKVHVSVGKNSNSPLADLKGIELHKISGPHPAGLVGTQINKLDPINKGEVVWTITPQDLVIIGELLVTGKFNAERTIALVGSSVKSPKYYTTKIGAEVSTFLYASGVTTENIRVINGDVLTGTKTKPEGYLGFYNSTVSVIPEGDDYELFGWNKPVFDKISATRAFTFSWLTPKKKYDLTTNTNGEHRNFVVTGMYEQLFPMDIYPLQLLKACM
;
A
#
# COMPACT_ATOMS: atom_id res chain seq x y z
N SER A 1 21.70 -12.27 -8.71
CA SER A 1 21.77 -11.00 -7.97
C SER A 1 20.67 -10.84 -6.90
N GLY A 2 19.62 -11.67 -6.91
CA GLY A 2 18.54 -11.64 -5.91
C GLY A 2 17.48 -10.53 -6.10
N CYS A 3 17.52 -9.76 -7.18
CA CYS A 3 16.58 -8.68 -7.42
C CYS A 3 15.29 -9.08 -8.16
N TRP A 4 15.26 -10.27 -8.76
CA TRP A 4 14.10 -10.70 -9.55
C TRP A 4 12.79 -10.74 -8.77
N PRO A 5 12.73 -11.17 -7.49
CA PRO A 5 11.50 -11.21 -6.70
C PRO A 5 10.84 -9.86 -6.47
N TYR A 6 11.50 -8.74 -6.71
CA TYR A 6 10.91 -7.40 -6.64
C TYR A 6 9.93 -7.12 -7.79
N ILE A 7 10.02 -7.89 -8.88
CA ILE A 7 9.14 -7.76 -10.04
C ILE A 7 7.95 -8.68 -9.83
N LYS A 8 6.76 -8.11 -9.76
CA LYS A 8 5.52 -8.84 -9.64
C LYS A 8 4.77 -8.86 -10.95
N GLN A 9 4.05 -9.96 -11.20
CA GLN A 9 3.25 -10.17 -12.40
C GLN A 9 1.77 -10.17 -12.06
N ARG A 10 1.01 -9.36 -12.79
CA ARG A 10 -0.45 -9.32 -12.74
C ARG A 10 -1.04 -10.12 -13.90
N PRO A 11 -2.22 -10.71 -13.74
CA PRO A 11 -3.25 -10.38 -12.72
C PRO A 11 -3.08 -11.06 -11.35
N TYR A 12 -2.26 -12.08 -11.19
CA TYR A 12 -2.26 -12.94 -9.99
C TYR A 12 -1.34 -12.49 -8.86
N ASP A 13 -0.62 -11.36 -9.02
CA ASP A 13 0.33 -10.81 -8.03
C ASP A 13 1.41 -11.80 -7.57
N ILE A 14 1.87 -12.61 -8.47
CA ILE A 14 2.97 -13.56 -8.27
C ILE A 14 4.32 -12.93 -8.64
N ILE A 15 5.42 -13.56 -8.26
CA ILE A 15 6.74 -13.17 -8.79
C ILE A 15 6.73 -13.37 -10.31
N ALA A 16 7.25 -12.38 -11.05
CA ALA A 16 7.25 -12.42 -12.50
C ALA A 16 8.00 -13.66 -13.03
N ASN A 17 7.40 -14.35 -14.00
CA ASN A 17 8.06 -15.42 -14.70
C ASN A 17 9.09 -14.82 -15.70
N PRO A 18 10.37 -15.19 -15.63
CA PRO A 18 11.40 -14.65 -16.55
C PRO A 18 11.16 -14.95 -18.02
N ASP A 19 10.43 -16.01 -18.32
CA ASP A 19 10.12 -16.46 -19.69
C ASP A 19 8.92 -15.71 -20.29
N ASP A 20 8.16 -14.98 -19.49
CA ASP A 20 7.03 -14.20 -19.96
C ASP A 20 7.47 -12.83 -20.48
N THR A 21 6.81 -12.36 -21.54
CA THR A 21 6.99 -11.01 -22.06
C THR A 21 5.82 -10.14 -21.61
N PRO A 22 6.03 -9.18 -20.71
CA PRO A 22 4.92 -8.35 -20.23
C PRO A 22 4.44 -7.37 -21.31
N LYS A 23 3.12 -7.21 -21.41
CA LYS A 23 2.49 -6.19 -22.27
C LYS A 23 2.97 -4.78 -21.91
N ALA A 24 3.15 -4.50 -20.63
CA ALA A 24 3.60 -3.21 -20.10
C ALA A 24 4.20 -3.39 -18.70
N VAL A 25 4.90 -2.35 -18.22
CA VAL A 25 5.38 -2.27 -16.84
C VAL A 25 4.70 -1.10 -16.14
N PHE A 26 4.23 -1.30 -14.90
CA PHE A 26 3.55 -0.28 -14.10
C PHE A 26 4.30 0.02 -12.81
N ILE A 27 4.51 1.31 -12.55
CA ILE A 27 5.17 1.83 -11.35
C ILE A 27 4.25 2.88 -10.72
N SER A 28 3.70 2.60 -9.54
CA SER A 28 2.86 3.56 -8.83
C SER A 28 3.66 4.32 -7.78
N GLY A 29 3.90 5.60 -8.02
CA GLY A 29 4.42 6.56 -7.04
C GLY A 29 3.32 7.32 -6.29
N TYR A 30 2.05 7.08 -6.61
CA TYR A 30 0.91 7.69 -5.92
C TYR A 30 0.34 6.74 -4.88
N VAL A 31 0.49 7.08 -3.62
CA VAL A 31 0.03 6.26 -2.50
C VAL A 31 -1.19 6.93 -1.85
N THR A 32 -2.26 6.16 -1.65
CA THR A 32 -3.52 6.66 -1.07
C THR A 32 -3.94 5.92 0.20
N ALA A 33 -3.18 4.91 0.62
CA ALA A 33 -3.44 4.23 1.89
C ALA A 33 -3.19 5.20 3.06
N PRO A 34 -4.00 5.13 4.13
CA PRO A 34 -3.80 5.95 5.32
C PRO A 34 -2.40 5.76 5.91
N LEU A 35 -1.74 6.86 6.28
CA LEU A 35 -0.42 6.88 6.92
C LEU A 35 0.71 6.21 6.12
N ALA A 36 0.53 5.97 4.84
CA ALA A 36 1.57 5.39 4.00
C ALA A 36 2.77 6.33 3.83
N ALA A 37 3.94 5.75 3.55
CA ALA A 37 5.16 6.51 3.31
C ALA A 37 5.01 7.43 2.09
N GLU A 38 5.44 8.68 2.21
CA GLU A 38 5.46 9.64 1.09
C GLU A 38 6.60 9.33 0.13
N MET A 39 6.25 8.94 -1.10
CA MET A 39 7.24 8.55 -2.10
C MET A 39 8.13 9.71 -2.54
N ASP A 40 7.63 10.94 -2.57
CA ASP A 40 8.42 12.13 -2.90
C ASP A 40 9.61 12.31 -1.93
N TYR A 41 9.37 12.07 -0.64
CA TYR A 41 10.42 12.09 0.38
C TYR A 41 11.39 10.90 0.25
N VAL A 42 10.85 9.71 0.11
CA VAL A 42 11.61 8.45 0.11
C VAL A 42 12.55 8.34 -1.10
N LEU A 43 12.15 8.90 -2.24
CA LEU A 43 12.89 8.80 -3.50
C LEU A 43 13.86 9.95 -3.76
N LYS A 44 13.88 10.97 -2.88
CA LYS A 44 14.75 12.13 -3.04
C LYS A 44 16.23 11.73 -3.11
N GLY A 45 16.92 12.19 -4.13
CA GLY A 45 18.34 11.89 -4.37
C GLY A 45 18.61 10.52 -4.96
N LYS A 46 17.58 9.82 -5.47
CA LYS A 46 17.69 8.49 -6.08
C LYS A 46 17.48 8.52 -7.61
N GLU A 47 17.47 9.69 -8.23
CA GLU A 47 17.10 9.91 -9.64
C GLU A 47 17.94 9.09 -10.60
N MET A 48 19.26 8.99 -10.36
CA MET A 48 20.19 8.23 -11.19
C MET A 48 19.84 6.73 -11.19
N PHE A 49 19.51 6.17 -10.03
CA PHE A 49 19.16 4.76 -9.91
C PHE A 49 17.78 4.48 -10.54
N LEU A 50 16.81 5.36 -10.31
CA LEU A 50 15.51 5.27 -10.93
C LEU A 50 15.63 5.28 -12.45
N GLN A 51 16.42 6.20 -13.02
CA GLN A 51 16.61 6.27 -14.48
C GLN A 51 17.28 5.04 -15.04
N ALA A 52 18.31 4.50 -14.36
CA ALA A 52 19.00 3.28 -14.79
C ALA A 52 18.04 2.08 -14.84
N ALA A 53 17.21 1.93 -13.81
CA ALA A 53 16.22 0.85 -13.76
C ALA A 53 15.14 1.01 -14.85
N ILE A 54 14.59 2.21 -15.05
CA ILE A 54 13.62 2.48 -16.13
C ILE A 54 14.19 2.13 -17.50
N SER A 55 15.44 2.51 -17.75
CA SER A 55 16.11 2.18 -19.01
C SER A 55 16.28 0.66 -19.23
N ALA A 56 16.44 -0.11 -18.16
CA ALA A 56 16.46 -1.56 -18.22
C ALA A 56 15.07 -2.15 -18.46
N PHE A 57 14.06 -1.69 -17.70
CA PHE A 57 12.68 -2.16 -17.87
C PHE A 57 12.11 -1.88 -19.26
N GLY A 58 12.46 -0.74 -19.86
CA GLY A 58 12.08 -0.44 -21.25
C GLY A 58 12.64 -1.39 -22.30
N LYS A 59 13.65 -2.24 -21.92
CA LYS A 59 14.16 -3.30 -22.81
C LYS A 59 13.50 -4.66 -22.54
N LEU A 60 12.79 -4.81 -21.43
CA LEU A 60 12.16 -6.07 -21.02
C LEU A 60 10.70 -6.18 -21.49
N THR A 61 10.12 -5.09 -22.00
CA THR A 61 8.78 -5.06 -22.56
C THR A 61 8.77 -4.46 -23.96
N PRO A 62 7.98 -4.98 -24.90
CA PRO A 62 7.73 -4.33 -26.18
C PRO A 62 6.78 -3.13 -26.04
N GLY A 63 6.08 -3.03 -24.90
CA GLY A 63 5.11 -1.98 -24.62
C GLY A 63 5.72 -0.81 -23.84
N LYS A 64 4.88 -0.15 -23.05
CA LYS A 64 5.22 1.07 -22.35
C LYS A 64 5.60 0.81 -20.90
N VAL A 65 6.42 1.70 -20.33
CA VAL A 65 6.65 1.79 -18.90
C VAL A 65 5.78 2.93 -18.35
N HIS A 66 4.67 2.56 -17.74
CA HIS A 66 3.72 3.50 -17.12
C HIS A 66 4.19 3.89 -15.73
N VAL A 67 4.32 5.17 -15.48
CA VAL A 67 4.67 5.73 -14.17
C VAL A 67 3.57 6.67 -13.72
N SER A 68 3.02 6.41 -12.54
CA SER A 68 1.95 7.21 -11.96
C SER A 68 2.45 8.02 -10.77
N VAL A 69 2.13 9.32 -10.74
CA VAL A 69 2.43 10.22 -9.62
C VAL A 69 1.19 11.00 -9.21
N GLY A 70 1.17 11.54 -8.01
CA GLY A 70 0.10 12.44 -7.57
C GLY A 70 0.06 13.70 -8.43
N LYS A 71 -1.15 14.25 -8.67
CA LYS A 71 -1.33 15.45 -9.51
C LYS A 71 -0.45 16.63 -9.07
N ASN A 72 -0.22 16.78 -7.77
CA ASN A 72 0.57 17.86 -7.17
C ASN A 72 1.90 17.35 -6.58
N SER A 73 2.35 16.16 -6.97
CA SER A 73 3.59 15.56 -6.49
C SER A 73 4.81 16.20 -7.17
N ASN A 74 5.88 16.35 -6.41
CA ASN A 74 7.21 16.74 -6.88
C ASN A 74 8.15 15.53 -6.91
N SER A 75 7.60 14.36 -7.19
CA SER A 75 8.35 13.12 -7.20
C SER A 75 9.42 13.11 -8.29
N PRO A 76 10.63 12.62 -7.98
CA PRO A 76 11.67 12.37 -8.99
C PRO A 76 11.21 11.44 -10.13
N LEU A 77 10.17 10.67 -9.90
CA LEU A 77 9.58 9.81 -10.94
C LEU A 77 9.01 10.58 -12.12
N ALA A 78 8.61 11.84 -11.91
CA ALA A 78 7.99 12.65 -12.97
C ALA A 78 9.00 13.11 -14.04
N ASP A 79 10.29 13.17 -13.71
CA ASP A 79 11.34 13.69 -14.58
C ASP A 79 12.11 12.59 -15.34
N LEU A 80 11.71 11.32 -15.16
CA LEU A 80 12.38 10.18 -15.79
C LEU A 80 12.10 10.14 -17.31
N LYS A 81 13.08 9.70 -18.06
CA LYS A 81 12.97 9.53 -19.53
C LYS A 81 12.59 8.11 -19.91
N GLY A 82 11.85 7.97 -21.01
CA GLY A 82 11.43 6.65 -21.51
C GLY A 82 10.21 6.08 -20.79
N ILE A 83 9.41 6.93 -20.17
CA ILE A 83 8.19 6.55 -19.48
C ILE A 83 6.95 7.18 -20.13
N GLU A 84 5.81 6.61 -19.84
CA GLU A 84 4.50 7.25 -19.99
C GLU A 84 4.01 7.73 -18.63
N LEU A 85 4.10 9.04 -18.40
CA LEU A 85 3.78 9.65 -17.12
C LEU A 85 2.28 9.89 -16.97
N HIS A 86 1.71 9.46 -15.85
CA HIS A 86 0.30 9.68 -15.50
C HIS A 86 0.20 10.47 -14.20
N LYS A 87 -0.52 11.60 -14.25
CA LYS A 87 -0.85 12.39 -13.05
C LYS A 87 -2.21 11.97 -12.52
N ILE A 88 -2.22 11.34 -11.36
CA ILE A 88 -3.41 10.74 -10.75
C ILE A 88 -3.85 11.57 -9.55
N SER A 89 -5.16 11.61 -9.32
CA SER A 89 -5.77 12.18 -8.13
C SER A 89 -7.02 11.38 -7.77
N GLY A 90 -7.37 11.35 -6.50
CA GLY A 90 -8.58 10.68 -6.03
C GLY A 90 -8.37 10.04 -4.66
N PRO A 91 -9.47 9.62 -4.02
CA PRO A 91 -9.40 8.88 -2.77
C PRO A 91 -8.84 7.47 -2.98
N HIS A 92 -8.52 6.78 -1.89
CA HIS A 92 -8.26 5.35 -1.95
C HIS A 92 -9.47 4.63 -2.60
N PRO A 93 -9.28 3.72 -3.56
CA PRO A 93 -8.03 3.03 -3.94
C PRO A 93 -7.31 3.56 -5.20
N ALA A 94 -7.41 4.85 -5.54
CA ALA A 94 -6.76 5.40 -6.73
C ALA A 94 -5.23 5.17 -6.78
N GLY A 95 -4.59 5.04 -5.62
CA GLY A 95 -3.15 4.73 -5.49
C GLY A 95 -2.79 3.26 -5.71
N LEU A 96 -3.75 2.35 -5.75
CA LEU A 96 -3.46 0.95 -6.00
C LEU A 96 -3.12 0.72 -7.47
N VAL A 97 -2.01 0.02 -7.71
CA VAL A 97 -1.55 -0.26 -9.07
C VAL A 97 -2.57 -1.03 -9.91
N GLY A 98 -3.36 -1.92 -9.30
CA GLY A 98 -4.44 -2.64 -9.99
C GLY A 98 -5.55 -1.72 -10.52
N THR A 99 -5.92 -0.68 -9.75
CA THR A 99 -6.85 0.36 -10.22
C THR A 99 -6.26 1.15 -11.38
N GLN A 100 -4.99 1.48 -11.31
CA GLN A 100 -4.28 2.20 -12.37
C GLN A 100 -4.17 1.38 -13.65
N ILE A 101 -3.81 0.10 -13.55
CA ILE A 101 -3.78 -0.83 -14.69
C ILE A 101 -5.15 -0.87 -15.37
N ASN A 102 -6.22 -1.07 -14.60
CA ASN A 102 -7.57 -1.14 -15.16
C ASN A 102 -7.99 0.13 -15.91
N LYS A 103 -7.55 1.30 -15.46
CA LYS A 103 -7.93 2.58 -16.07
C LYS A 103 -7.02 3.04 -17.21
N LEU A 104 -5.76 2.62 -17.22
CA LEU A 104 -4.74 3.08 -18.17
C LEU A 104 -4.53 2.11 -19.32
N ASP A 105 -4.29 0.85 -19.02
CA ASP A 105 -4.07 -0.22 -20.01
C ASP A 105 -4.50 -1.57 -19.42
N PRO A 106 -5.80 -1.91 -19.51
CA PRO A 106 -6.36 -3.11 -18.89
C PRO A 106 -5.74 -4.40 -19.41
N ILE A 107 -5.61 -5.38 -18.52
CA ILE A 107 -5.14 -6.73 -18.84
C ILE A 107 -6.30 -7.52 -19.44
N ASN A 108 -6.11 -8.04 -20.65
CA ASN A 108 -7.04 -8.95 -21.32
C ASN A 108 -6.63 -10.42 -21.08
N LYS A 109 -7.49 -11.34 -21.48
CA LYS A 109 -7.23 -12.78 -21.37
C LYS A 109 -5.92 -13.16 -22.09
N GLY A 110 -5.01 -13.78 -21.35
CA GLY A 110 -3.70 -14.21 -21.87
C GLY A 110 -2.60 -13.16 -21.81
N GLU A 111 -2.92 -11.91 -21.48
CA GLU A 111 -1.92 -10.86 -21.27
C GLU A 111 -1.40 -10.88 -19.82
N VAL A 112 -0.15 -10.43 -19.66
CA VAL A 112 0.45 -10.18 -18.37
C VAL A 112 1.09 -8.79 -18.37
N VAL A 113 1.11 -8.14 -17.21
CA VAL A 113 1.88 -6.92 -16.98
C VAL A 113 2.75 -7.09 -15.74
N TRP A 114 3.88 -6.39 -15.73
CA TRP A 114 4.73 -6.39 -14.56
C TRP A 114 4.52 -5.13 -13.73
N THR A 115 4.64 -5.30 -12.43
CA THR A 115 4.55 -4.19 -11.48
C THR A 115 5.75 -4.20 -10.56
N ILE A 116 6.21 -3.01 -10.18
CA ILE A 116 7.31 -2.85 -9.24
C ILE A 116 7.07 -1.60 -8.39
N THR A 117 7.44 -1.65 -7.11
CA THR A 117 7.36 -0.47 -6.26
C THR A 117 8.51 0.50 -6.55
N PRO A 118 8.33 1.82 -6.32
CA PRO A 118 9.40 2.78 -6.55
C PRO A 118 10.68 2.52 -5.74
N GLN A 119 10.59 2.02 -4.52
CA GLN A 119 11.77 1.67 -3.72
C GLN A 119 12.49 0.44 -4.25
N ASP A 120 11.75 -0.56 -4.70
CA ASP A 120 12.32 -1.75 -5.32
C ASP A 120 13.02 -1.40 -6.64
N LEU A 121 12.45 -0.44 -7.37
CA LEU A 121 13.08 0.12 -8.58
C LEU A 121 14.43 0.77 -8.27
N VAL A 122 14.55 1.49 -7.14
CA VAL A 122 15.83 2.07 -6.67
C VAL A 122 16.85 0.96 -6.40
N ILE A 123 16.46 -0.11 -5.70
CA ILE A 123 17.36 -1.25 -5.39
C ILE A 123 17.91 -1.88 -6.67
N ILE A 124 17.05 -2.11 -7.67
CA ILE A 124 17.46 -2.66 -8.96
C ILE A 124 18.39 -1.67 -9.69
N GLY A 125 18.03 -0.39 -9.70
CA GLY A 125 18.85 0.64 -10.36
C GLY A 125 20.22 0.80 -9.71
N GLU A 126 20.30 0.76 -8.39
CA GLU A 126 21.56 0.81 -7.66
C GLU A 126 22.46 -0.38 -8.02
N LEU A 127 21.90 -1.59 -8.09
CA LEU A 127 22.60 -2.77 -8.55
C LEU A 127 23.15 -2.59 -9.97
N LEU A 128 22.35 -2.05 -10.89
CA LEU A 128 22.76 -1.87 -12.29
C LEU A 128 23.88 -0.83 -12.43
N VAL A 129 23.88 0.22 -11.60
CA VAL A 129 24.89 1.27 -11.64
C VAL A 129 26.18 0.87 -10.92
N THR A 130 26.05 0.25 -9.74
CA THR A 130 27.19 0.00 -8.86
C THR A 130 27.75 -1.43 -8.94
N GLY A 131 26.98 -2.35 -9.51
CA GLY A 131 27.27 -3.78 -9.49
C GLY A 131 27.08 -4.45 -8.12
N LYS A 132 26.59 -3.73 -7.10
CA LYS A 132 26.43 -4.23 -5.74
C LYS A 132 24.97 -4.23 -5.34
N PHE A 133 24.50 -5.34 -4.76
CA PHE A 133 23.18 -5.40 -4.16
C PHE A 133 23.15 -4.66 -2.83
N ASN A 134 22.24 -3.70 -2.70
CA ASN A 134 21.98 -2.97 -1.46
C ASN A 134 20.55 -3.26 -1.00
N ALA A 135 20.40 -3.91 0.16
CA ALA A 135 19.11 -4.26 0.74
C ALA A 135 18.50 -3.12 1.60
N GLU A 136 19.05 -1.90 1.47
CA GLU A 136 18.57 -0.75 2.22
C GLU A 136 17.19 -0.31 1.76
N ARG A 137 16.34 -0.02 2.73
CA ARG A 137 14.97 0.45 2.50
C ARG A 137 14.62 1.54 3.50
N THR A 138 13.93 2.57 3.03
CA THR A 138 13.32 3.57 3.91
C THR A 138 11.91 3.12 4.28
N ILE A 139 11.63 3.03 5.57
CA ILE A 139 10.31 2.68 6.11
C ILE A 139 9.72 3.84 6.90
N ALA A 140 8.40 3.96 6.89
CA ALA A 140 7.66 4.83 7.78
C ALA A 140 7.12 4.02 8.96
N LEU A 141 7.49 4.40 10.20
CA LEU A 141 6.83 3.90 11.40
C LEU A 141 5.75 4.88 11.80
N VAL A 142 4.50 4.45 11.76
CA VAL A 142 3.31 5.29 11.88
C VAL A 142 2.22 4.63 12.71
N GLY A 143 1.19 5.40 13.04
CA GLY A 143 0.01 4.93 13.76
C GLY A 143 -0.19 5.66 15.07
N SER A 144 -1.41 5.60 15.60
CA SER A 144 -1.81 6.34 16.81
C SER A 144 -1.13 5.81 18.08
N SER A 145 -0.67 4.57 18.08
CA SER A 145 0.08 4.00 19.20
C SER A 145 1.60 4.26 19.15
N VAL A 146 2.10 5.04 18.19
CA VAL A 146 3.50 5.43 18.12
C VAL A 146 3.69 6.82 18.73
N LYS A 147 4.56 6.97 19.74
CA LYS A 147 4.83 8.27 20.38
C LYS A 147 5.54 9.27 19.45
N SER A 148 6.49 8.76 18.68
CA SER A 148 7.30 9.58 17.76
C SER A 148 7.33 8.97 16.37
N PRO A 149 6.27 9.17 15.54
CA PRO A 149 6.24 8.67 14.17
C PRO A 149 7.37 9.30 13.35
N LYS A 150 8.12 8.47 12.61
CA LYS A 150 9.22 8.94 11.76
C LYS A 150 9.64 7.91 10.71
N TYR A 151 10.48 8.35 9.77
CA TYR A 151 11.13 7.46 8.83
C TYR A 151 12.39 6.84 9.40
N TYR A 152 12.65 5.61 9.03
CA TYR A 152 13.88 4.88 9.32
C TYR A 152 14.50 4.35 8.03
N THR A 153 15.80 4.49 7.90
CA THR A 153 16.57 3.77 6.89
C THR A 153 17.07 2.47 7.52
N THR A 154 16.75 1.35 6.92
CA THR A 154 17.04 0.02 7.46
C THR A 154 17.27 -0.98 6.34
N LYS A 155 17.53 -2.23 6.68
CA LYS A 155 17.63 -3.34 5.74
C LYS A 155 16.32 -4.14 5.71
N ILE A 156 16.02 -4.72 4.57
CA ILE A 156 14.92 -5.67 4.42
C ILE A 156 15.10 -6.80 5.41
N GLY A 157 14.01 -7.19 6.09
CA GLY A 157 14.05 -8.22 7.11
C GLY A 157 14.57 -7.77 8.48
N ALA A 158 14.75 -6.46 8.71
CA ALA A 158 15.09 -5.95 10.03
C ALA A 158 13.99 -6.24 11.06
N GLU A 159 14.37 -6.45 12.31
CA GLU A 159 13.44 -6.70 13.41
C GLU A 159 12.64 -5.43 13.74
N VAL A 160 11.31 -5.57 13.83
CA VAL A 160 10.38 -4.45 14.03
C VAL A 160 10.52 -3.85 15.43
N SER A 161 10.82 -4.66 16.44
CA SER A 161 11.02 -4.22 17.83
C SER A 161 12.02 -3.08 17.97
N THR A 162 13.08 -3.09 17.15
CA THR A 162 14.12 -2.03 17.14
C THR A 162 13.51 -0.64 16.88
N PHE A 163 12.57 -0.55 15.96
CA PHE A 163 11.90 0.72 15.61
C PHE A 163 10.89 1.11 16.70
N LEU A 164 10.17 0.13 17.26
CA LEU A 164 9.20 0.35 18.33
C LEU A 164 9.89 0.91 19.58
N TYR A 165 11.03 0.34 19.99
CA TYR A 165 11.81 0.84 21.13
C TYR A 165 12.33 2.26 20.86
N ALA A 166 12.87 2.52 19.67
CA ALA A 166 13.44 3.81 19.31
C ALA A 166 12.40 4.94 19.21
N SER A 167 11.15 4.62 18.88
CA SER A 167 10.06 5.60 18.78
C SER A 167 9.17 5.64 20.01
N GLY A 168 9.14 4.57 20.80
CA GLY A 168 8.23 4.37 21.92
C GLY A 168 6.79 4.12 21.49
N VAL A 169 6.07 3.33 22.26
CA VAL A 169 4.64 3.06 22.10
C VAL A 169 3.84 3.72 23.22
N THR A 170 2.56 4.02 22.95
CA THR A 170 1.69 4.74 23.88
C THR A 170 0.93 3.80 24.81
N THR A 171 0.67 2.57 24.36
CA THR A 171 -0.11 1.55 25.09
C THR A 171 0.60 0.20 25.02
N GLU A 172 0.30 -0.71 25.93
CA GLU A 172 0.85 -2.06 25.93
C GLU A 172 0.11 -2.98 24.95
N ASN A 173 -1.21 -2.79 24.82
CA ASN A 173 -2.04 -3.60 23.94
C ASN A 173 -2.12 -2.97 22.53
N ILE A 174 -1.19 -3.38 21.67
CA ILE A 174 -1.04 -2.83 20.34
C ILE A 174 -1.13 -3.91 19.27
N ARG A 175 -1.63 -3.50 18.09
CA ARG A 175 -1.50 -4.26 16.86
C ARG A 175 -0.38 -3.67 16.02
N VAL A 176 0.63 -4.48 15.76
CA VAL A 176 1.72 -4.16 14.83
C VAL A 176 1.39 -4.77 13.48
N ILE A 177 1.48 -3.96 12.43
CA ILE A 177 1.11 -4.30 11.07
C ILE A 177 2.30 -4.03 10.15
N ASN A 178 2.77 -5.06 9.45
CA ASN A 178 3.66 -4.91 8.31
C ASN A 178 2.85 -4.39 7.12
N GLY A 179 3.07 -3.14 6.75
CA GLY A 179 2.32 -2.44 5.72
C GLY A 179 1.35 -1.40 6.30
N ASP A 180 0.39 -0.97 5.48
CA ASP A 180 -0.67 -0.06 5.88
C ASP A 180 -1.81 -0.77 6.63
N VAL A 181 -2.70 0.02 7.22
CA VAL A 181 -3.83 -0.50 8.02
C VAL A 181 -4.92 -1.19 7.21
N LEU A 182 -4.93 -1.07 5.88
CA LEU A 182 -5.95 -1.65 5.00
C LEU A 182 -5.52 -2.99 4.40
N THR A 183 -4.25 -3.10 4.00
CA THR A 183 -3.74 -4.26 3.24
C THR A 183 -2.57 -4.97 3.92
N GLY A 184 -2.05 -4.41 5.02
CA GLY A 184 -0.92 -4.96 5.74
C GLY A 184 -1.26 -6.24 6.51
N THR A 185 -0.22 -6.92 6.95
CA THR A 185 -0.33 -8.18 7.70
C THR A 185 0.06 -7.98 9.15
N LYS A 186 -0.78 -8.48 10.08
CA LYS A 186 -0.46 -8.48 11.51
C LYS A 186 0.86 -9.20 11.76
N THR A 187 1.74 -8.61 12.54
CA THR A 187 2.99 -9.22 12.99
C THR A 187 3.15 -9.07 14.49
N LYS A 188 4.08 -9.83 15.08
CA LYS A 188 4.47 -9.64 16.48
C LYS A 188 5.43 -8.45 16.59
N PRO A 189 5.54 -7.79 17.75
CA PRO A 189 6.56 -6.76 17.97
C PRO A 189 7.98 -7.25 17.67
N GLU A 190 8.31 -8.50 17.99
CA GLU A 190 9.59 -9.17 17.72
C GLU A 190 9.66 -9.78 16.30
N GLY A 191 8.65 -9.51 15.47
CA GLY A 191 8.62 -9.95 14.07
C GLY A 191 9.56 -9.14 13.20
N TYR A 192 9.64 -9.55 11.95
CA TYR A 192 10.55 -8.95 10.98
C TYR A 192 9.79 -8.15 9.93
N LEU A 193 10.46 -7.11 9.41
CA LEU A 193 9.96 -6.32 8.30
C LEU A 193 9.73 -7.19 7.07
N GLY A 194 8.53 -7.14 6.51
CA GLY A 194 8.18 -7.89 5.30
C GLY A 194 8.94 -7.40 4.08
N PHE A 195 9.22 -8.33 3.16
CA PHE A 195 10.07 -8.09 1.98
C PHE A 195 9.61 -6.90 1.12
N TYR A 196 8.31 -6.71 0.95
CA TYR A 196 7.73 -5.66 0.11
C TYR A 196 7.26 -4.42 0.90
N ASN A 197 7.38 -4.44 2.23
CA ASN A 197 6.77 -3.41 3.07
C ASN A 197 7.69 -2.20 3.22
N SER A 198 7.11 -1.02 3.07
CA SER A 198 7.75 0.28 3.30
C SER A 198 7.09 1.07 4.44
N THR A 199 6.15 0.47 5.12
CA THR A 199 5.43 1.04 6.25
C THR A 199 5.27 0.00 7.34
N VAL A 200 5.40 0.41 8.59
CA VAL A 200 4.99 -0.35 9.77
C VAL A 200 3.95 0.50 10.49
N SER A 201 2.73 -0.01 10.57
CA SER A 201 1.63 0.68 11.24
C SER A 201 1.36 0.08 12.61
N VAL A 202 1.19 0.93 13.63
CA VAL A 202 0.94 0.51 15.00
C VAL A 202 -0.29 1.23 15.53
N ILE A 203 -1.32 0.46 15.83
CA ILE A 203 -2.61 0.97 16.32
C ILE A 203 -3.02 0.21 17.60
N PRO A 204 -3.94 0.74 18.40
CA PRO A 204 -4.46 0.00 19.54
C PRO A 204 -5.14 -1.30 19.09
N GLU A 205 -4.91 -2.40 19.81
CA GLU A 205 -5.67 -3.64 19.61
C GLU A 205 -7.07 -3.47 20.20
N GLY A 206 -8.10 -3.86 19.47
CA GLY A 206 -9.49 -3.77 19.88
C GLY A 206 -9.98 -5.10 20.41
N ASP A 207 -9.83 -5.32 21.71
CA ASP A 207 -10.29 -6.54 22.40
C ASP A 207 -11.59 -6.32 23.19
N ASP A 208 -12.15 -5.11 23.13
CA ASP A 208 -13.32 -4.75 23.91
C ASP A 208 -14.61 -5.18 23.19
N TYR A 209 -15.33 -6.09 23.81
CA TYR A 209 -16.65 -6.53 23.35
C TYR A 209 -17.74 -5.68 24.01
N GLU A 210 -18.51 -4.96 23.21
CA GLU A 210 -19.62 -4.16 23.69
C GLU A 210 -20.94 -4.74 23.22
N LEU A 211 -21.79 -5.09 24.18
CA LEU A 211 -23.18 -5.43 23.91
C LEU A 211 -23.91 -4.20 23.36
N PHE A 212 -24.59 -4.34 22.22
CA PHE A 212 -25.26 -3.24 21.50
C PHE A 212 -24.37 -2.03 21.22
N GLY A 213 -23.07 -2.26 20.97
CA GLY A 213 -22.09 -1.20 20.71
C GLY A 213 -22.47 -0.25 19.58
N TRP A 214 -23.21 -0.72 18.57
CA TRP A 214 -23.72 0.09 17.46
C TRP A 214 -24.82 1.09 17.84
N ASN A 215 -25.53 0.86 18.93
CA ASN A 215 -26.65 1.72 19.42
C ASN A 215 -26.27 2.54 20.67
N LYS A 216 -25.06 2.39 21.17
CA LYS A 216 -24.58 3.15 22.34
C LYS A 216 -24.48 4.63 22.00
N PRO A 217 -25.03 5.55 22.81
CA PRO A 217 -24.97 6.98 22.56
C PRO A 217 -23.58 7.55 22.88
N VAL A 218 -22.63 7.33 21.99
CA VAL A 218 -21.25 7.80 22.11
C VAL A 218 -20.82 8.55 20.85
N PHE A 219 -19.83 9.43 21.00
CA PHE A 219 -19.32 10.26 19.90
C PHE A 219 -17.95 9.79 19.39
N ASP A 220 -17.41 8.72 19.92
CA ASP A 220 -16.05 8.22 19.65
C ASP A 220 -15.99 7.10 18.58
N LYS A 221 -17.14 6.62 18.13
CA LYS A 221 -17.22 5.56 17.11
C LYS A 221 -17.43 6.11 15.71
N ILE A 222 -16.63 5.61 14.78
CA ILE A 222 -16.80 5.91 13.36
C ILE A 222 -17.96 5.08 12.79
N SER A 223 -18.72 5.71 11.89
CA SER A 223 -19.71 5.03 11.08
C SER A 223 -19.71 5.60 9.66
N ALA A 224 -19.27 4.82 8.69
CA ALA A 224 -19.31 5.23 7.27
C ALA A 224 -20.75 5.43 6.78
N THR A 225 -21.67 4.60 7.22
CA THR A 225 -23.11 4.68 6.91
C THR A 225 -23.87 5.61 7.85
N ARG A 226 -23.18 6.16 8.87
CA ARG A 226 -23.78 6.96 9.94
C ARG A 226 -24.90 6.25 10.72
N ALA A 227 -24.83 4.93 10.79
CA ALA A 227 -25.78 4.10 11.49
C ALA A 227 -25.61 4.11 13.03
N PHE A 228 -24.39 4.41 13.53
CA PHE A 228 -24.17 4.55 14.96
C PHE A 228 -24.80 5.82 15.51
N THR A 229 -25.35 5.70 16.71
CA THR A 229 -26.05 6.81 17.38
C THR A 229 -25.17 8.05 17.46
N PHE A 230 -25.72 9.19 17.04
CA PHE A 230 -25.07 10.51 16.97
C PHE A 230 -23.86 10.64 16.01
N SER A 231 -23.46 9.62 15.29
CA SER A 231 -22.34 9.71 14.33
C SER A 231 -22.57 10.75 13.23
N TRP A 232 -23.82 11.06 12.91
CA TRP A 232 -24.23 12.07 11.94
C TRP A 232 -24.04 13.52 12.42
N LEU A 233 -23.91 13.75 13.73
CA LEU A 233 -23.69 15.09 14.30
C LEU A 233 -22.24 15.58 14.12
N THR A 234 -21.29 14.68 13.91
CA THR A 234 -19.85 15.00 13.84
C THR A 234 -19.20 14.53 12.55
N PRO A 235 -19.64 15.01 11.36
CA PRO A 235 -19.21 14.45 10.07
C PRO A 235 -17.73 14.68 9.73
N LYS A 236 -17.06 15.62 10.40
CA LYS A 236 -15.64 15.97 10.18
C LYS A 236 -14.73 15.48 11.30
N LYS A 237 -15.24 14.76 12.28
CA LYS A 237 -14.44 14.28 13.40
C LYS A 237 -13.40 13.27 12.91
N LYS A 238 -12.18 13.40 13.44
CA LYS A 238 -11.13 12.39 13.29
C LYS A 238 -11.21 11.42 14.46
N TYR A 239 -10.96 10.15 14.19
CA TYR A 239 -11.07 9.07 15.17
C TYR A 239 -9.73 8.37 15.34
N ASP A 240 -9.43 7.95 16.56
CA ASP A 240 -8.39 6.99 16.86
C ASP A 240 -8.97 5.58 16.67
N LEU A 241 -8.75 5.01 15.50
CA LEU A 241 -9.34 3.73 15.13
C LEU A 241 -8.54 2.58 15.73
N THR A 242 -9.27 1.65 16.35
CA THR A 242 -8.77 0.37 16.84
C THR A 242 -9.14 -0.76 15.87
N THR A 243 -8.81 -1.99 16.19
CA THR A 243 -9.25 -3.18 15.44
C THR A 243 -10.62 -3.69 15.88
N ASN A 244 -11.30 -3.00 16.80
CA ASN A 244 -12.62 -3.39 17.28
C ASN A 244 -13.67 -3.22 16.18
N THR A 245 -14.48 -4.25 15.97
CA THR A 245 -15.59 -4.21 15.00
C THR A 245 -16.78 -3.39 15.49
N ASN A 246 -16.81 -3.03 16.79
CA ASN A 246 -17.92 -2.33 17.45
C ASN A 246 -19.29 -3.00 17.27
N GLY A 247 -19.31 -4.31 17.17
CA GLY A 247 -20.50 -5.12 17.00
C GLY A 247 -20.16 -6.59 16.73
N GLU A 248 -21.17 -7.38 16.47
CA GLU A 248 -21.03 -8.79 16.16
C GLU A 248 -20.68 -9.02 14.68
N HIS A 249 -20.09 -10.18 14.39
CA HIS A 249 -19.95 -10.64 13.03
C HIS A 249 -21.33 -10.84 12.39
N ARG A 250 -21.53 -10.22 11.23
CA ARG A 250 -22.76 -10.30 10.47
C ARG A 250 -22.59 -11.17 9.25
N ASN A 251 -23.68 -11.79 8.81
CA ASN A 251 -23.70 -12.53 7.55
C ASN A 251 -23.35 -11.60 6.39
N PHE A 252 -22.59 -12.09 5.43
CA PHE A 252 -22.30 -11.38 4.21
C PHE A 252 -23.52 -11.38 3.29
N VAL A 253 -24.15 -10.23 3.09
CA VAL A 253 -25.34 -10.06 2.27
C VAL A 253 -25.07 -9.11 1.10
N VAL A 254 -25.75 -9.32 -0.02
CA VAL A 254 -25.68 -8.45 -1.18
C VAL A 254 -26.48 -7.18 -0.92
N THR A 255 -25.79 -6.06 -0.73
CA THR A 255 -26.40 -4.75 -0.41
C THR A 255 -26.26 -3.73 -1.53
N GLY A 256 -25.41 -3.98 -2.53
CA GLY A 256 -25.03 -3.00 -3.57
C GLY A 256 -24.11 -1.88 -3.09
N MET A 257 -23.65 -1.92 -1.83
CA MET A 257 -22.77 -0.85 -1.29
C MET A 257 -21.33 -0.94 -1.86
N TYR A 258 -20.84 -2.13 -2.12
CA TYR A 258 -19.48 -2.30 -2.65
C TYR A 258 -19.40 -1.83 -4.10
N GLU A 259 -20.44 -2.08 -4.88
CA GLU A 259 -20.54 -1.63 -6.26
C GLU A 259 -20.47 -0.10 -6.39
N GLN A 260 -20.99 0.63 -5.41
CA GLN A 260 -20.94 2.10 -5.39
C GLN A 260 -19.55 2.65 -5.13
N LEU A 261 -18.70 1.91 -4.43
CA LEU A 261 -17.37 2.34 -4.02
C LEU A 261 -16.25 1.70 -4.84
N PHE A 262 -16.53 0.59 -5.52
CA PHE A 262 -15.54 -0.16 -6.26
C PHE A 262 -15.19 0.56 -7.57
N PRO A 263 -13.90 0.81 -7.86
CA PRO A 263 -13.50 1.68 -8.97
C PRO A 263 -13.52 1.01 -10.36
N MET A 264 -13.94 -0.24 -10.44
CA MET A 264 -13.99 -1.04 -11.66
C MET A 264 -15.42 -1.49 -11.94
N ASP A 265 -15.77 -1.67 -13.21
CA ASP A 265 -17.07 -2.17 -13.65
C ASP A 265 -17.11 -3.72 -13.57
N ILE A 266 -17.23 -4.22 -12.35
CA ILE A 266 -17.39 -5.65 -12.04
C ILE A 266 -18.43 -5.81 -10.92
N TYR A 267 -18.80 -7.04 -10.60
CA TYR A 267 -19.72 -7.38 -9.52
C TYR A 267 -18.95 -7.84 -8.25
N PRO A 268 -18.40 -6.94 -7.42
CA PRO A 268 -17.51 -7.30 -6.32
C PRO A 268 -18.19 -8.17 -5.26
N LEU A 269 -19.46 -7.90 -4.92
CA LEU A 269 -20.20 -8.69 -3.95
C LEU A 269 -20.42 -10.12 -4.41
N GLN A 270 -20.78 -10.32 -5.68
CA GLN A 270 -21.02 -11.64 -6.26
C GLN A 270 -19.70 -12.42 -6.36
N LEU A 271 -18.61 -11.76 -6.76
CA LEU A 271 -17.28 -12.38 -6.80
C LEU A 271 -16.83 -12.85 -5.42
N LEU A 272 -16.96 -11.99 -4.40
CA LEU A 272 -16.62 -12.36 -3.03
C LEU A 272 -17.45 -13.55 -2.54
N LYS A 273 -18.76 -13.56 -2.81
CA LYS A 273 -19.62 -14.69 -2.46
C LYS A 273 -19.23 -15.98 -3.17
N ALA A 274 -18.76 -15.90 -4.40
CA ALA A 274 -18.31 -17.08 -5.13
C ALA A 274 -16.98 -17.66 -4.59
N CYS A 275 -16.19 -16.84 -3.87
CA CYS A 275 -14.94 -17.25 -3.23
C CYS A 275 -15.13 -17.77 -1.80
N MET A 276 -16.26 -17.52 -1.17
CA MET A 276 -16.62 -17.98 0.20
C MET A 276 -17.22 -19.38 0.20
#